data_ea8b3da19ba653494af790f46a19cf5c
#
_entry.id   ea8b3da19ba653494af790f46a19cf5c
#
_cell.length_a   1.000
_cell.length_b   1.000
_cell.length_c   1.000
_cell.angle_alpha   90.00
_cell.angle_beta   90.00
_cell.angle_gamma   90.00
#
_symmetry.space_group_name_H-M   'P 1'
#
loop_
_entity.id
_entity.type
_entity.pdbx_description
1 polymer ?
#
loop_
_entity_poly.entity_id
_entity_poly.type
_entity_poly.pdbx_seq_one_letter_code
_entity_poly.pdbx_strand_id
1 'polypeptide(L)'
;RSTVWPESNMIDFPTDVLTNLKNKRNRAKREGRTGVSFATVYSEMDPQRQMNKVSVVGNPSLAEVRTIMIGVRNNAKDLKSGEVWVNELRLTDFDERGGWAANGSLSVALSDLGTIQAAGRITTAGFGQIDQSIGERSMDNYTQYAVSTSLQLGKFFPEKAQVNLPLYYAYSRETISPEYNPLDGDVHLSDALDAAVTTAQKDSIRNLTQQRVTTKSVALSNAHVNIQSKTPMPYDPSNFSFGYAYNERERKDPETVYETTKNYQGNLSYIYTPYIRPFQPFEKLQKSNGYTRYIKQLAFNYLPSTITFQTTMLRNYNELQLRDMDHLDDAASATTLPVSFSSL
;
A
#
# COMPACT_ATOMS: atom_id res chain seq x y z
N ARG A 1 -44.37 35.99 -13.59
CA ARG A 1 -43.47 35.02 -12.90
C ARG A 1 -43.01 35.58 -11.56
N SER A 2 -42.49 36.82 -11.49
CA SER A 2 -41.97 37.42 -10.26
C SER A 2 -42.95 37.59 -9.10
N THR A 3 -44.26 37.60 -9.38
CA THR A 3 -45.31 37.71 -8.36
C THR A 3 -45.71 36.38 -7.74
N VAL A 4 -45.59 35.31 -8.50
CA VAL A 4 -45.93 33.93 -8.00
C VAL A 4 -44.74 33.22 -7.44
N TRP A 5 -43.56 33.46 -8.00
CA TRP A 5 -42.29 32.88 -7.60
C TRP A 5 -41.28 34.01 -7.29
N PRO A 6 -41.43 34.71 -6.17
CA PRO A 6 -40.47 35.75 -5.81
C PRO A 6 -39.12 35.11 -5.45
N GLU A 7 -38.05 35.76 -5.89
CA GLU A 7 -36.67 35.27 -5.64
C GLU A 7 -36.35 35.20 -4.15
N SER A 8 -37.01 36.02 -3.33
CA SER A 8 -36.91 36.00 -1.87
C SER A 8 -37.34 34.67 -1.23
N ASN A 9 -38.16 33.87 -1.95
CA ASN A 9 -38.61 32.56 -1.45
C ASN A 9 -37.77 31.39 -1.99
N MET A 10 -36.71 31.68 -2.75
CA MET A 10 -35.80 30.66 -3.18
C MET A 10 -34.93 30.20 -2.01
N ILE A 11 -34.93 28.89 -1.77
CA ILE A 11 -34.02 28.25 -0.82
C ILE A 11 -32.88 27.70 -1.64
N ASP A 12 -31.72 28.32 -1.52
CA ASP A 12 -30.50 27.95 -2.19
C ASP A 12 -29.36 28.00 -1.15
N PHE A 13 -28.65 26.90 -0.95
CA PHE A 13 -27.55 26.82 0.00
C PHE A 13 -26.55 25.75 -0.44
N PRO A 14 -25.27 25.97 -0.20
CA PRO A 14 -24.25 24.94 -0.43
C PRO A 14 -24.40 23.79 0.58
N THR A 15 -24.24 22.57 0.13
CA THR A 15 -24.33 21.36 0.97
C THR A 15 -23.30 21.36 2.10
N ASP A 16 -22.18 22.06 1.92
CA ASP A 16 -21.13 22.25 2.92
C ASP A 16 -21.61 22.88 4.23
N VAL A 17 -22.69 23.67 4.19
CA VAL A 17 -23.26 24.25 5.41
C VAL A 17 -23.77 23.15 6.34
N LEU A 18 -24.34 22.05 5.79
CA LEU A 18 -24.86 20.93 6.54
C LEU A 18 -23.71 20.09 7.12
N THR A 19 -22.72 19.77 6.28
CA THR A 19 -21.55 18.96 6.71
C THR A 19 -20.68 19.72 7.71
N ASN A 20 -20.48 21.02 7.51
CA ASN A 20 -19.75 21.88 8.47
C ASN A 20 -20.42 21.93 9.85
N LEU A 21 -21.76 22.05 9.90
CA LEU A 21 -22.49 22.02 11.17
C LEU A 21 -22.32 20.67 11.87
N LYS A 22 -22.40 19.57 11.13
CA LYS A 22 -22.15 18.22 11.63
C LYS A 22 -20.74 18.09 12.20
N ASN A 23 -19.72 18.57 11.47
CA ASN A 23 -18.32 18.57 11.92
C ASN A 23 -18.12 19.38 13.20
N LYS A 24 -18.73 20.58 13.31
CA LYS A 24 -18.70 21.39 14.53
C LYS A 24 -19.34 20.67 15.72
N ARG A 25 -20.50 20.03 15.52
CA ARG A 25 -21.14 19.22 16.55
C ARG A 25 -20.25 18.05 16.99
N ASN A 26 -19.65 17.32 16.01
CA ASN A 26 -18.78 16.19 16.29
C ASN A 26 -17.51 16.63 17.05
N ARG A 27 -16.98 17.79 16.72
CA ARG A 27 -15.85 18.39 17.47
C ARG A 27 -16.26 18.76 18.89
N ALA A 28 -17.37 19.46 19.07
CA ALA A 28 -17.89 19.85 20.40
C ALA A 28 -18.17 18.63 21.29
N LYS A 29 -18.69 17.53 20.71
CA LYS A 29 -18.88 16.24 21.41
C LYS A 29 -17.54 15.67 21.87
N ARG A 30 -16.51 15.65 21.00
CA ARG A 30 -15.15 15.14 21.33
C ARG A 30 -14.45 16.00 22.40
N GLU A 31 -14.71 17.29 22.41
CA GLU A 31 -14.22 18.22 23.43
C GLU A 31 -14.97 18.06 24.77
N GLY A 32 -15.97 17.20 24.85
CA GLY A 32 -16.75 16.95 26.07
C GLY A 32 -17.70 18.08 26.45
N ARG A 33 -18.13 18.92 25.49
CA ARG A 33 -19.04 20.03 25.75
C ARG A 33 -20.37 19.51 26.28
N THR A 34 -20.77 19.99 27.42
CA THR A 34 -22.02 19.60 28.11
C THR A 34 -23.24 19.85 27.21
N GLY A 35 -24.14 18.87 27.13
CA GLY A 35 -25.38 18.98 26.36
C GLY A 35 -25.26 18.67 24.87
N VAL A 36 -24.05 18.37 24.36
CA VAL A 36 -23.84 17.99 22.96
C VAL A 36 -23.74 16.47 22.83
N SER A 37 -24.70 15.89 22.17
CA SER A 37 -24.75 14.45 21.87
C SER A 37 -25.39 14.19 20.49
N PHE A 38 -25.39 12.96 20.04
CA PHE A 38 -26.13 12.58 18.83
C PHE A 38 -27.66 12.64 19.02
N ALA A 39 -28.14 12.50 20.25
CA ALA A 39 -29.57 12.54 20.56
C ALA A 39 -30.11 13.98 20.74
N THR A 40 -29.22 14.97 20.91
CA THR A 40 -29.62 16.36 21.08
C THR A 40 -29.52 17.15 19.77
N VAL A 41 -30.48 18.07 19.57
CA VAL A 41 -30.45 18.96 18.40
C VAL A 41 -29.33 19.98 18.56
N TYR A 42 -28.38 19.97 17.65
CA TYR A 42 -27.34 20.99 17.55
C TYR A 42 -27.70 21.97 16.42
N SER A 43 -27.69 23.27 16.67
CA SER A 43 -28.18 24.28 15.72
C SER A 43 -27.26 25.48 15.68
N GLU A 44 -27.03 26.03 14.48
CA GLU A 44 -26.38 27.31 14.26
C GLU A 44 -27.16 28.11 13.19
N MET A 45 -26.93 29.40 13.14
CA MET A 45 -27.39 30.24 12.04
C MET A 45 -26.43 30.09 10.85
N ASP A 46 -26.98 30.07 9.63
CA ASP A 46 -26.19 30.04 8.40
C ASP A 46 -25.27 31.27 8.35
N PRO A 47 -23.95 31.10 8.23
CA PRO A 47 -23.01 32.23 8.14
C PRO A 47 -23.28 33.18 6.99
N GLN A 48 -23.80 32.66 5.87
CA GLN A 48 -24.06 33.47 4.66
C GLN A 48 -25.48 34.08 4.66
N ARG A 49 -26.42 33.40 5.30
CA ARG A 49 -27.83 33.82 5.35
C ARG A 49 -28.35 33.74 6.80
N GLN A 50 -28.08 34.78 7.57
CA GLN A 50 -28.37 34.82 9.02
C GLN A 50 -29.86 34.62 9.40
N MET A 51 -30.77 34.67 8.42
CA MET A 51 -32.19 34.32 8.64
C MET A 51 -32.44 32.82 8.62
N ASN A 52 -31.50 32.03 8.11
CA ASN A 52 -31.63 30.59 8.01
C ASN A 52 -30.99 29.93 9.23
N LYS A 53 -31.76 29.05 9.87
CA LYS A 53 -31.26 28.22 10.96
C LYS A 53 -31.05 26.80 10.46
N VAL A 54 -29.84 26.31 10.64
CA VAL A 54 -29.47 24.93 10.30
C VAL A 54 -29.40 24.12 11.59
N SER A 55 -29.88 22.88 11.54
CA SER A 55 -29.91 22.00 12.71
C SER A 55 -29.53 20.59 12.32
N VAL A 56 -28.83 19.88 13.21
CA VAL A 56 -28.47 18.48 13.03
C VAL A 56 -28.84 17.67 14.28
N VAL A 57 -29.37 16.48 14.06
CA VAL A 57 -29.63 15.48 15.10
C VAL A 57 -29.30 14.09 14.53
N GLY A 58 -28.86 13.18 15.36
CA GLY A 58 -28.41 11.87 14.88
C GLY A 58 -27.03 11.95 14.24
N ASN A 59 -26.72 11.01 13.39
CA ASN A 59 -25.55 11.03 12.51
C ASN A 59 -25.99 10.89 11.04
N PRO A 60 -26.70 11.92 10.47
CA PRO A 60 -27.14 11.87 9.08
C PRO A 60 -25.94 11.92 8.13
N SER A 61 -26.06 11.25 6.97
CA SER A 61 -25.08 11.33 5.89
C SER A 61 -25.74 11.87 4.62
N LEU A 62 -25.10 12.84 3.98
CA LEU A 62 -25.55 13.34 2.68
C LEU A 62 -25.17 12.40 1.53
N ALA A 63 -24.28 11.42 1.76
CA ALA A 63 -23.94 10.40 0.78
C ALA A 63 -25.13 9.45 0.49
N GLU A 64 -26.07 9.30 1.45
CA GLU A 64 -27.22 8.42 1.32
C GLU A 64 -28.54 9.11 1.72
N VAL A 65 -28.91 10.15 1.00
CA VAL A 65 -30.21 10.82 1.24
C VAL A 65 -31.36 9.95 0.75
N ARG A 66 -32.18 9.45 1.67
CA ARG A 66 -33.35 8.61 1.34
C ARG A 66 -34.62 9.40 1.20
N THR A 67 -34.77 10.48 1.95
CA THR A 67 -36.04 11.25 1.99
C THR A 67 -35.73 12.73 2.20
N ILE A 68 -36.35 13.56 1.42
CA ILE A 68 -36.38 15.02 1.59
C ILE A 68 -37.82 15.41 1.92
N MET A 69 -38.02 16.20 2.98
CA MET A 69 -39.30 16.69 3.38
C MET A 69 -39.31 18.22 3.36
N ILE A 70 -40.26 18.81 2.70
CA ILE A 70 -40.46 20.25 2.66
C ILE A 70 -41.79 20.54 3.38
N GLY A 71 -41.76 21.45 4.32
CA GLY A 71 -42.91 21.79 5.14
C GLY A 71 -43.00 23.29 5.42
N VAL A 72 -44.18 23.72 5.81
CA VAL A 72 -44.44 25.11 6.21
C VAL A 72 -44.89 25.14 7.67
N ARG A 73 -44.37 26.08 8.42
CA ARG A 73 -44.67 26.29 9.80
C ARG A 73 -45.35 27.64 10.01
N ASN A 74 -46.54 27.63 10.60
CA ASN A 74 -47.16 28.84 11.04
C ASN A 74 -46.56 29.32 12.38
N ASN A 75 -45.89 30.46 12.35
CA ASN A 75 -45.34 31.10 13.54
C ASN A 75 -46.22 32.19 14.14
N ALA A 76 -47.39 32.44 13.55
CA ALA A 76 -48.38 33.39 14.09
C ALA A 76 -49.23 32.72 15.18
N LYS A 77 -49.85 33.54 16.05
CA LYS A 77 -50.78 33.05 17.09
C LYS A 77 -52.12 32.61 16.49
N ASP A 78 -52.49 33.14 15.34
CA ASP A 78 -53.77 32.89 14.68
C ASP A 78 -53.67 31.78 13.65
N LEU A 79 -54.74 31.02 13.47
CA LEU A 79 -54.87 30.06 12.40
C LEU A 79 -54.86 30.77 11.05
N LYS A 80 -54.03 30.33 10.16
CA LYS A 80 -53.94 30.82 8.78
C LYS A 80 -54.17 29.68 7.83
N SER A 81 -55.01 29.91 6.82
CA SER A 81 -55.22 29.00 5.68
C SER A 81 -54.50 29.56 4.46
N GLY A 82 -53.97 28.69 3.64
CA GLY A 82 -53.25 29.07 2.42
C GLY A 82 -52.75 27.83 1.68
N GLU A 83 -52.34 28.02 0.46
CA GLU A 83 -51.69 27.01 -0.37
C GLU A 83 -50.23 27.39 -0.54
N VAL A 84 -49.35 26.40 -0.46
CA VAL A 84 -47.90 26.59 -0.71
C VAL A 84 -47.51 25.64 -1.82
N TRP A 85 -46.99 26.22 -2.86
CA TRP A 85 -46.49 25.50 -4.02
C TRP A 85 -44.97 25.41 -3.95
N VAL A 86 -44.47 24.21 -4.14
CA VAL A 86 -43.02 23.93 -4.20
C VAL A 86 -42.66 23.54 -5.64
N ASN A 87 -41.66 24.18 -6.20
CA ASN A 87 -41.25 23.92 -7.56
C ASN A 87 -39.73 23.76 -7.62
N GLU A 88 -39.28 22.78 -8.39
CA GLU A 88 -37.86 22.52 -8.70
C GLU A 88 -36.97 22.29 -7.49
N LEU A 89 -36.83 21.03 -7.08
CA LEU A 89 -35.76 20.59 -6.23
C LEU A 89 -34.62 20.02 -7.11
N ARG A 90 -33.48 20.65 -7.10
CA ARG A 90 -32.34 20.21 -7.91
C ARG A 90 -31.01 20.46 -7.21
N LEU A 91 -30.02 19.67 -7.54
CA LEU A 91 -28.61 19.91 -7.23
C LEU A 91 -28.02 20.70 -8.40
N THR A 92 -27.20 21.68 -8.08
CA THR A 92 -26.42 22.51 -9.02
C THR A 92 -24.99 22.56 -8.57
N ASP A 93 -24.12 23.09 -9.41
CA ASP A 93 -22.70 23.33 -9.09
C ASP A 93 -21.99 22.06 -8.60
N PHE A 94 -22.08 21.00 -9.43
CA PHE A 94 -21.35 19.76 -9.17
C PHE A 94 -19.84 20.03 -9.09
N ASP A 95 -19.17 19.32 -8.19
CA ASP A 95 -17.72 19.42 -8.09
C ASP A 95 -17.04 18.79 -9.33
N GLU A 96 -16.57 19.66 -10.20
CA GLU A 96 -15.88 19.31 -11.44
C GLU A 96 -14.35 19.40 -11.30
N ARG A 97 -13.82 19.55 -10.08
CA ARG A 97 -12.37 19.66 -9.87
C ARG A 97 -11.65 18.44 -10.42
N GLY A 98 -10.67 18.70 -11.25
CA GLY A 98 -9.78 17.67 -11.78
C GLY A 98 -8.67 17.36 -10.80
N GLY A 99 -8.25 16.10 -10.75
CA GLY A 99 -7.05 15.69 -10.05
C GLY A 99 -5.80 15.83 -10.93
N TRP A 100 -4.65 15.65 -10.30
CA TRP A 100 -3.36 15.61 -10.99
C TRP A 100 -2.59 14.35 -10.58
N ALA A 101 -1.68 13.92 -11.44
CA ALA A 101 -0.78 12.83 -11.16
C ALA A 101 0.65 13.21 -11.53
N ALA A 102 1.59 12.75 -10.75
CA ALA A 102 3.01 12.88 -11.04
C ALA A 102 3.73 11.57 -10.69
N ASN A 103 4.73 11.24 -11.50
CA ASN A 103 5.66 10.16 -11.23
C ASN A 103 7.08 10.61 -11.55
N GLY A 104 8.03 10.13 -10.78
CA GLY A 104 9.44 10.41 -10.97
C GLY A 104 10.28 9.20 -10.58
N SER A 105 11.43 9.06 -11.22
CA SER A 105 12.41 8.05 -10.87
C SER A 105 13.81 8.63 -10.97
N LEU A 106 14.69 8.17 -10.07
CA LEU A 106 16.11 8.51 -10.02
C LEU A 106 16.90 7.21 -9.95
N SER A 107 17.92 7.10 -10.78
CA SER A 107 18.86 6.00 -10.74
C SER A 107 20.28 6.56 -10.61
N VAL A 108 21.00 6.11 -9.61
CA VAL A 108 22.37 6.52 -9.33
C VAL A 108 23.27 5.29 -9.39
N ALA A 109 24.25 5.33 -10.30
CA ALA A 109 25.29 4.30 -10.38
C ALA A 109 26.48 4.71 -9.50
N LEU A 110 26.86 3.83 -8.57
CA LEU A 110 27.99 3.99 -7.65
C LEU A 110 29.23 3.29 -8.22
N SER A 111 29.59 3.60 -9.46
CA SER A 111 30.68 2.94 -10.16
C SER A 111 30.53 1.41 -10.11
N ASP A 112 31.54 0.70 -9.65
CA ASP A 112 31.57 -0.76 -9.51
C ASP A 112 31.00 -1.28 -8.17
N LEU A 113 30.62 -0.37 -7.26
CA LEU A 113 30.03 -0.72 -5.98
C LEU A 113 28.55 -1.13 -6.12
N GLY A 114 27.81 -0.50 -7.05
CA GLY A 114 26.41 -0.86 -7.23
C GLY A 114 25.52 0.26 -7.76
N THR A 115 24.21 0.12 -7.54
CA THR A 115 23.21 1.07 -7.99
C THR A 115 22.20 1.37 -6.88
N ILE A 116 21.72 2.60 -6.84
CA ILE A 116 20.59 3.04 -6.00
C ILE A 116 19.52 3.54 -6.95
N GLN A 117 18.30 3.09 -6.73
CA GLN A 117 17.12 3.52 -7.47
C GLN A 117 16.07 4.03 -6.49
N ALA A 118 15.47 5.17 -6.81
CA ALA A 118 14.35 5.73 -6.08
C ALA A 118 13.24 6.05 -7.09
N ALA A 119 12.00 5.71 -6.75
CA ALA A 119 10.84 6.03 -7.56
C ALA A 119 9.70 6.52 -6.67
N GLY A 120 8.92 7.46 -7.20
CA GLY A 120 7.74 7.99 -6.54
C GLY A 120 6.61 8.20 -7.52
N ARG A 121 5.38 7.98 -7.04
CA ARG A 121 4.14 8.25 -7.78
C ARG A 121 3.13 8.85 -6.82
N ILE A 122 2.48 9.90 -7.26
CA ILE A 122 1.37 10.56 -6.56
C ILE A 122 0.24 10.71 -7.57
N THR A 123 -0.98 10.40 -7.13
CA THR A 123 -2.21 10.65 -7.88
C THR A 123 -3.22 11.21 -6.89
N THR A 124 -3.84 12.33 -7.22
CA THR A 124 -4.85 12.95 -6.36
C THR A 124 -6.26 12.54 -6.80
N ALA A 125 -7.20 12.62 -5.86
CA ALA A 125 -8.62 12.41 -6.13
C ALA A 125 -9.07 13.29 -7.32
N GLY A 126 -10.01 12.79 -8.12
CA GLY A 126 -10.49 13.44 -9.33
C GLY A 126 -9.59 13.26 -10.56
N PHE A 127 -8.43 12.60 -10.44
CA PHE A 127 -7.60 12.26 -11.58
C PHE A 127 -8.21 11.08 -12.36
N GLY A 128 -8.34 11.23 -13.66
CA GLY A 128 -8.86 10.20 -14.56
C GLY A 128 -8.37 10.40 -15.98
N GLN A 129 -8.68 9.46 -16.84
CA GLN A 129 -8.37 9.55 -18.27
C GLN A 129 -9.31 10.59 -18.93
N ILE A 130 -8.92 11.07 -20.12
CA ILE A 130 -9.66 12.14 -20.82
C ILE A 130 -11.08 11.68 -21.23
N ASP A 131 -11.26 10.39 -21.46
CA ASP A 131 -12.52 9.74 -21.84
C ASP A 131 -13.39 9.33 -20.65
N GLN A 132 -12.88 9.43 -19.42
CA GLN A 132 -13.64 9.13 -18.21
C GLN A 132 -14.55 10.28 -17.81
N SER A 133 -15.82 9.97 -17.55
CA SER A 133 -16.75 10.91 -16.94
C SER A 133 -16.31 11.26 -15.51
N ILE A 134 -16.78 12.41 -15.01
CA ILE A 134 -16.43 12.91 -13.66
C ILE A 134 -16.76 11.88 -12.58
N GLY A 135 -17.89 11.20 -12.68
CA GLY A 135 -18.32 10.18 -11.72
C GLY A 135 -17.55 8.87 -11.74
N GLU A 136 -16.73 8.63 -12.78
CA GLU A 136 -15.90 7.42 -12.91
C GLU A 136 -14.45 7.63 -12.45
N ARG A 137 -14.08 8.85 -12.14
CA ARG A 137 -12.73 9.19 -11.67
C ARG A 137 -12.52 8.69 -10.26
N SER A 138 -11.27 8.31 -9.96
CA SER A 138 -10.91 7.88 -8.61
C SER A 138 -11.09 9.01 -7.60
N MET A 139 -11.77 8.72 -6.50
CA MET A 139 -11.93 9.62 -5.35
C MET A 139 -10.87 9.35 -4.26
N ASP A 140 -9.81 8.66 -4.61
CA ASP A 140 -8.72 8.32 -3.70
C ASP A 140 -7.44 9.07 -4.04
N ASN A 141 -6.74 9.51 -3.02
CA ASN A 141 -5.37 9.99 -3.12
C ASN A 141 -4.43 8.79 -3.00
N TYR A 142 -3.64 8.56 -4.03
CA TYR A 142 -2.65 7.49 -4.10
C TYR A 142 -1.25 8.07 -3.97
N THR A 143 -0.47 7.52 -3.06
CA THR A 143 0.95 7.86 -2.90
C THR A 143 1.78 6.60 -2.81
N GLN A 144 2.78 6.48 -3.65
CA GLN A 144 3.74 5.38 -3.64
C GLN A 144 5.16 5.93 -3.68
N TYR A 145 6.05 5.37 -2.88
CA TYR A 145 7.47 5.56 -3.01
C TYR A 145 8.21 4.24 -2.81
N ALA A 146 9.28 4.08 -3.55
CA ALA A 146 10.11 2.90 -3.52
C ALA A 146 11.59 3.31 -3.60
N VAL A 147 12.42 2.65 -2.81
CA VAL A 147 13.86 2.79 -2.86
C VAL A 147 14.44 1.39 -2.92
N SER A 148 15.33 1.14 -3.87
CA SER A 148 16.06 -0.11 -3.96
C SER A 148 17.54 0.15 -4.17
N THR A 149 18.35 -0.74 -3.65
CA THR A 149 19.79 -0.67 -3.81
C THR A 149 20.35 -2.07 -4.08
N SER A 150 21.27 -2.14 -5.02
CA SER A 150 22.03 -3.34 -5.32
C SER A 150 23.50 -3.02 -5.13
N LEU A 151 24.16 -3.65 -4.17
CA LEU A 151 25.52 -3.38 -3.76
C LEU A 151 26.39 -4.63 -3.89
N GLN A 152 27.60 -4.47 -4.40
CA GLN A 152 28.64 -5.50 -4.44
C GLN A 152 29.54 -5.38 -3.19
N LEU A 153 29.08 -5.94 -2.06
CA LEU A 153 29.81 -5.85 -0.79
C LEU A 153 31.18 -6.54 -0.85
N GLY A 154 31.37 -7.45 -1.81
CA GLY A 154 32.66 -8.07 -2.08
C GLY A 154 33.79 -7.08 -2.32
N LYS A 155 33.50 -5.88 -2.80
CA LYS A 155 34.48 -4.80 -3.06
C LYS A 155 35.10 -4.23 -1.79
N PHE A 156 34.53 -4.42 -0.63
CA PHE A 156 35.11 -4.02 0.65
C PHE A 156 36.18 -5.00 1.16
N PHE A 157 36.31 -6.17 0.53
CA PHE A 157 37.30 -7.16 0.87
C PHE A 157 38.55 -6.98 -0.02
N PRO A 158 39.75 -7.38 0.45
CA PRO A 158 40.92 -7.36 -0.38
C PRO A 158 40.73 -8.17 -1.68
N GLU A 159 41.24 -7.66 -2.80
CA GLU A 159 41.09 -8.32 -4.12
C GLU A 159 41.58 -9.78 -4.12
N LYS A 160 42.60 -10.09 -3.32
CA LYS A 160 43.12 -11.45 -3.16
C LYS A 160 42.08 -12.43 -2.58
N ALA A 161 41.10 -11.94 -1.85
CA ALA A 161 40.03 -12.76 -1.25
C ALA A 161 38.96 -13.16 -2.27
N GLN A 162 38.89 -12.47 -3.42
CA GLN A 162 37.96 -12.75 -4.52
C GLN A 162 36.51 -13.06 -4.05
N VAL A 163 36.03 -12.28 -3.08
CA VAL A 163 34.70 -12.45 -2.49
C VAL A 163 33.64 -11.82 -3.39
N ASN A 164 32.67 -12.60 -3.80
CA ASN A 164 31.47 -12.12 -4.46
C ASN A 164 30.31 -12.10 -3.45
N LEU A 165 29.82 -10.91 -3.12
CA LEU A 165 28.79 -10.72 -2.07
C LEU A 165 27.78 -9.66 -2.53
N PRO A 166 26.89 -10.01 -3.49
CA PRO A 166 25.86 -9.09 -3.96
C PRO A 166 24.74 -8.99 -2.95
N LEU A 167 24.50 -7.78 -2.43
CA LEU A 167 23.39 -7.46 -1.56
C LEU A 167 22.34 -6.65 -2.32
N TYR A 168 21.11 -7.08 -2.26
CA TYR A 168 19.94 -6.33 -2.71
C TYR A 168 19.10 -5.94 -1.50
N TYR A 169 18.74 -4.67 -1.43
CA TYR A 169 17.77 -4.16 -0.47
C TYR A 169 16.70 -3.34 -1.20
N ALA A 170 15.44 -3.56 -0.86
CA ALA A 170 14.35 -2.74 -1.37
C ALA A 170 13.34 -2.43 -0.26
N TYR A 171 12.84 -1.21 -0.30
CA TYR A 171 11.77 -0.72 0.54
C TYR A 171 10.75 -0.02 -0.34
N SER A 172 9.48 -0.38 -0.20
CA SER A 172 8.39 0.34 -0.85
C SER A 172 7.25 0.56 0.12
N ARG A 173 6.57 1.68 -0.05
CA ARG A 173 5.36 2.01 0.69
C ARG A 173 4.34 2.61 -0.25
N GLU A 174 3.15 2.06 -0.18
CA GLU A 174 1.97 2.48 -0.91
C GLU A 174 0.91 2.90 0.10
N THR A 175 0.26 4.02 -0.14
CA THR A 175 -0.80 4.56 0.70
C THR A 175 -1.94 5.02 -0.19
N ILE A 176 -3.13 4.49 0.05
CA ILE A 176 -4.38 4.93 -0.54
C ILE A 176 -5.17 5.63 0.57
N SER A 177 -5.52 6.87 0.32
CA SER A 177 -6.25 7.73 1.24
C SER A 177 -7.50 8.25 0.55
N PRO A 178 -8.70 7.81 0.94
CA PRO A 178 -9.92 8.26 0.33
C PRO A 178 -10.11 9.77 0.57
N GLU A 179 -10.75 10.46 -0.37
CA GLU A 179 -11.08 11.88 -0.22
C GLU A 179 -12.12 12.09 0.88
N TYR A 180 -13.12 11.20 0.93
CA TYR A 180 -14.14 11.21 1.96
C TYR A 180 -13.86 10.17 3.04
N ASN A 181 -14.28 10.46 4.27
CA ASN A 181 -14.12 9.54 5.38
C ASN A 181 -15.05 8.32 5.21
N PRO A 182 -14.55 7.09 5.08
CA PRO A 182 -15.39 5.91 4.91
C PRO A 182 -16.37 5.67 6.07
N LEU A 183 -16.05 6.17 7.26
CA LEU A 183 -16.93 6.07 8.44
C LEU A 183 -18.04 7.14 8.43
N ASP A 184 -17.89 8.16 7.59
CA ASP A 184 -18.80 9.30 7.52
C ASP A 184 -18.73 9.91 6.12
N GLY A 185 -19.36 9.25 5.15
CA GLY A 185 -19.16 9.40 3.71
C GLY A 185 -19.47 10.78 3.10
N ASP A 186 -20.02 11.71 3.90
CA ASP A 186 -20.25 13.10 3.50
C ASP A 186 -19.25 14.10 4.10
N VAL A 187 -18.26 13.61 4.84
CA VAL A 187 -17.22 14.42 5.47
C VAL A 187 -15.88 14.16 4.79
N HIS A 188 -15.21 15.21 4.34
CA HIS A 188 -13.85 15.05 3.82
C HIS A 188 -12.91 14.51 4.90
N LEU A 189 -12.02 13.60 4.51
CA LEU A 189 -11.06 13.02 5.44
C LEU A 189 -10.13 14.09 6.03
N SER A 190 -9.77 15.12 5.27
CA SER A 190 -9.02 16.29 5.74
C SER A 190 -9.71 16.96 6.92
N ASP A 191 -11.03 17.22 6.80
CA ASP A 191 -11.82 17.88 7.84
C ASP A 191 -11.95 17.01 9.09
N ALA A 192 -12.11 15.70 8.89
CA ALA A 192 -12.13 14.74 10.00
C ALA A 192 -10.80 14.73 10.77
N LEU A 193 -9.66 14.82 10.06
CA LEU A 193 -8.33 14.91 10.65
C LEU A 193 -8.07 16.25 11.33
N ASP A 194 -8.56 17.35 10.76
CA ASP A 194 -8.41 18.69 11.35
C ASP A 194 -9.31 18.89 12.58
N ALA A 195 -10.45 18.21 12.62
CA ALA A 195 -11.31 18.16 13.78
C ALA A 195 -10.76 17.29 14.93
N ALA A 196 -9.72 16.51 14.70
CA ALA A 196 -9.06 15.72 15.75
C ALA A 196 -8.14 16.60 16.60
N VAL A 197 -8.32 16.54 17.91
CA VAL A 197 -7.62 17.39 18.90
C VAL A 197 -6.20 16.88 19.16
N THR A 198 -6.01 15.56 19.16
CA THR A 198 -4.73 14.93 19.50
C THR A 198 -4.13 14.15 18.34
N THR A 199 -2.80 14.00 18.35
CA THR A 199 -2.08 13.17 17.36
C THR A 199 -2.57 11.73 17.39
N ALA A 200 -2.85 11.18 18.57
CA ALA A 200 -3.37 9.83 18.72
C ALA A 200 -4.74 9.65 18.02
N GLN A 201 -5.62 10.66 18.12
CA GLN A 201 -6.90 10.66 17.40
C GLN A 201 -6.69 10.72 15.87
N LYS A 202 -5.75 11.55 15.39
CA LYS A 202 -5.41 11.61 13.97
C LYS A 202 -4.90 10.27 13.44
N ASP A 203 -4.03 9.62 14.20
CA ASP A 203 -3.48 8.32 13.82
C ASP A 203 -4.55 7.21 13.87
N SER A 204 -5.48 7.28 14.84
CA SER A 204 -6.64 6.39 14.87
C SER A 204 -7.52 6.57 13.63
N ILE A 205 -7.86 7.80 13.26
CA ILE A 205 -8.63 8.09 12.03
C ILE A 205 -7.89 7.57 10.80
N ARG A 206 -6.58 7.83 10.65
CA ARG A 206 -5.79 7.32 9.53
C ARG A 206 -5.78 5.81 9.46
N ASN A 207 -5.66 5.13 10.59
CA ASN A 207 -5.66 3.66 10.64
C ASN A 207 -7.02 3.05 10.30
N LEU A 208 -8.10 3.80 10.51
CA LEU A 208 -9.48 3.39 10.21
C LEU A 208 -9.89 3.72 8.77
N THR A 209 -9.18 4.59 8.08
CA THR A 209 -9.62 5.15 6.79
C THR A 209 -8.65 4.92 5.64
N GLN A 210 -7.36 4.77 5.93
CA GLN A 210 -6.33 4.62 4.90
C GLN A 210 -5.93 3.17 4.72
N GLN A 211 -5.73 2.77 3.47
CA GLN A 211 -5.03 1.53 3.15
C GLN A 211 -3.54 1.81 2.98
N ARG A 212 -2.72 0.98 3.61
CA ARG A 212 -1.26 1.08 3.57
C ARG A 212 -0.65 -0.28 3.34
N VAL A 213 0.23 -0.37 2.35
CA VAL A 213 1.05 -1.55 2.09
C VAL A 213 2.52 -1.16 2.17
N THR A 214 3.26 -1.84 3.01
CA THR A 214 4.72 -1.65 3.15
C THR A 214 5.40 -2.96 2.80
N THR A 215 6.37 -2.91 1.89
CA THR A 215 7.17 -4.06 1.50
C THR A 215 8.64 -3.80 1.78
N LYS A 216 9.30 -4.74 2.42
CA LYS A 216 10.73 -4.74 2.67
C LYS A 216 11.32 -6.02 2.11
N SER A 217 12.39 -5.90 1.34
CA SER A 217 13.09 -7.04 0.75
C SER A 217 14.58 -6.92 0.99
N VAL A 218 15.17 -8.00 1.43
CA VAL A 218 16.63 -8.14 1.55
C VAL A 218 17.01 -9.43 0.84
N ALA A 219 17.96 -9.38 -0.07
CA ALA A 219 18.44 -10.57 -0.73
C ALA A 219 19.97 -10.54 -0.86
N LEU A 220 20.55 -11.67 -0.56
CA LEU A 220 21.94 -11.99 -0.79
C LEU A 220 21.95 -13.15 -1.78
N SER A 221 22.32 -12.89 -3.02
CA SER A 221 22.24 -13.91 -4.07
C SER A 221 23.63 -14.41 -4.43
N ASN A 222 23.79 -15.74 -4.48
CA ASN A 222 25.01 -16.37 -4.95
C ASN A 222 26.30 -15.82 -4.30
N ALA A 223 26.28 -15.69 -2.97
CA ALA A 223 27.47 -15.30 -2.22
C ALA A 223 28.49 -16.45 -2.27
N HIS A 224 29.65 -16.19 -2.79
CA HIS A 224 30.71 -17.20 -2.91
C HIS A 224 32.10 -16.54 -2.92
N VAL A 225 33.12 -17.38 -2.73
CA VAL A 225 34.54 -16.97 -2.82
C VAL A 225 35.12 -17.62 -4.06
N ASN A 226 35.75 -16.82 -4.93
CA ASN A 226 36.24 -17.26 -6.25
C ASN A 226 37.73 -17.67 -6.23
N ILE A 227 38.24 -18.05 -5.07
CA ILE A 227 39.62 -18.52 -4.97
C ILE A 227 39.74 -19.90 -5.64
N GLN A 228 40.39 -19.95 -6.79
CA GLN A 228 40.66 -21.19 -7.50
C GLN A 228 41.99 -21.78 -7.07
N SER A 229 41.96 -23.03 -6.58
CA SER A 229 43.17 -23.82 -6.34
C SER A 229 43.77 -24.30 -7.68
N LYS A 230 45.07 -24.43 -7.74
CA LYS A 230 45.77 -25.02 -8.93
C LYS A 230 45.22 -26.42 -9.26
N THR A 231 44.85 -27.16 -8.25
CA THR A 231 44.15 -28.46 -8.37
C THR A 231 42.83 -28.33 -7.62
N PRO A 232 41.70 -28.45 -8.31
CA PRO A 232 40.35 -28.36 -7.67
C PRO A 232 40.20 -29.47 -6.62
N MET A 233 39.92 -29.07 -5.38
CA MET A 233 39.68 -29.98 -4.27
C MET A 233 38.19 -29.93 -3.83
N PRO A 234 37.63 -31.03 -3.35
CA PRO A 234 36.24 -31.05 -2.92
C PRO A 234 35.87 -30.03 -1.83
N TYR A 235 36.83 -29.64 -1.01
CA TYR A 235 36.65 -28.71 0.12
C TYR A 235 36.99 -27.25 -0.22
N ASP A 236 37.29 -26.95 -1.47
CA ASP A 236 37.61 -25.58 -1.88
C ASP A 236 36.41 -24.65 -1.63
N PRO A 237 36.62 -23.46 -1.02
CA PRO A 237 35.53 -22.51 -0.77
C PRO A 237 34.75 -22.09 -2.02
N SER A 238 35.44 -22.09 -3.19
CA SER A 238 34.82 -21.77 -4.48
C SER A 238 33.74 -22.75 -4.94
N ASN A 239 33.71 -23.95 -4.35
CA ASN A 239 32.67 -24.94 -4.65
C ASN A 239 31.32 -24.63 -3.98
N PHE A 240 31.33 -23.76 -2.98
CA PHE A 240 30.16 -23.42 -2.20
C PHE A 240 29.61 -22.05 -2.59
N SER A 241 28.31 -21.97 -2.80
CA SER A 241 27.60 -20.70 -2.92
C SER A 241 26.39 -20.69 -2.02
N PHE A 242 26.16 -19.55 -1.41
CA PHE A 242 25.08 -19.30 -0.47
C PHE A 242 24.18 -18.20 -0.97
N GLY A 243 22.87 -18.35 -0.80
CA GLY A 243 21.90 -17.33 -1.04
C GLY A 243 20.89 -17.23 0.12
N TYR A 244 20.45 -16.03 0.39
CA TYR A 244 19.43 -15.76 1.37
C TYR A 244 18.51 -14.66 0.85
N ALA A 245 17.21 -14.85 0.97
CA ALA A 245 16.23 -13.83 0.65
C ALA A 245 15.20 -13.73 1.78
N TYR A 246 14.89 -12.52 2.14
CA TYR A 246 13.83 -12.15 3.07
C TYR A 246 12.90 -11.15 2.41
N ASN A 247 11.62 -11.43 2.46
CA ASN A 247 10.58 -10.51 2.00
C ASN A 247 9.52 -10.38 3.08
N GLU A 248 9.22 -9.16 3.48
CA GLU A 248 8.17 -8.80 4.42
C GLU A 248 7.18 -7.88 3.73
N ARG A 249 5.90 -8.22 3.79
CA ARG A 249 4.80 -7.39 3.34
C ARG A 249 3.84 -7.17 4.50
N GLU A 250 3.64 -5.92 4.89
CA GLU A 250 2.66 -5.50 5.88
C GLU A 250 1.56 -4.70 5.18
N ARG A 251 0.32 -5.14 5.35
CA ARG A 251 -0.88 -4.46 4.88
C ARG A 251 -1.72 -4.03 6.06
N LYS A 252 -2.22 -2.81 6.00
CA LYS A 252 -3.22 -2.24 6.92
C LYS A 252 -4.31 -1.58 6.09
N ASP A 253 -5.54 -1.78 6.47
CA ASP A 253 -6.70 -1.16 5.83
C ASP A 253 -7.83 -0.97 6.87
N PRO A 254 -8.97 -0.37 6.50
CA PRO A 254 -10.09 -0.14 7.44
C PRO A 254 -10.58 -1.40 8.15
N GLU A 255 -10.60 -2.54 7.48
CA GLU A 255 -11.09 -3.81 8.03
C GLU A 255 -9.98 -4.64 8.69
N THR A 256 -8.71 -4.39 8.31
CA THR A 256 -7.55 -5.14 8.75
C THR A 256 -6.65 -4.27 9.62
N VAL A 257 -6.46 -4.65 10.88
CA VAL A 257 -5.51 -3.97 11.78
C VAL A 257 -4.10 -4.12 11.25
N TYR A 258 -3.71 -5.34 10.90
CA TYR A 258 -2.52 -5.67 10.14
C TYR A 258 -2.62 -7.07 9.53
N GLU A 259 -2.03 -7.22 8.38
CA GLU A 259 -1.72 -8.48 7.74
C GLU A 259 -0.22 -8.47 7.42
N THR A 260 0.52 -9.36 8.05
CA THR A 260 1.97 -9.44 7.89
C THR A 260 2.34 -10.77 7.27
N THR A 261 2.94 -10.74 6.09
CA THR A 261 3.49 -11.91 5.41
C THR A 261 5.01 -11.81 5.38
N LYS A 262 5.70 -12.83 5.88
CA LYS A 262 7.17 -12.93 5.89
C LYS A 262 7.59 -14.19 5.18
N ASN A 263 8.39 -14.03 4.15
CA ASN A 263 8.95 -15.13 3.37
C ASN A 263 10.46 -15.16 3.55
N TYR A 264 10.97 -16.30 3.94
CA TYR A 264 12.39 -16.55 4.10
C TYR A 264 12.79 -17.63 3.12
N GLN A 265 13.87 -17.41 2.41
CA GLN A 265 14.44 -18.39 1.50
C GLN A 265 15.95 -18.49 1.74
N GLY A 266 16.43 -19.67 2.04
CA GLY A 266 17.84 -19.98 2.10
C GLY A 266 18.19 -20.99 1.02
N ASN A 267 19.26 -20.79 0.29
CA ASN A 267 19.78 -21.75 -0.66
C ASN A 267 21.27 -21.97 -0.47
N LEU A 268 21.67 -23.22 -0.49
CA LEU A 268 23.06 -23.64 -0.49
C LEU A 268 23.30 -24.47 -1.74
N SER A 269 24.29 -24.11 -2.51
CA SER A 269 24.71 -24.86 -3.69
C SER A 269 26.19 -25.24 -3.52
N TYR A 270 26.47 -26.49 -3.81
CA TYR A 270 27.83 -27.04 -3.88
C TYR A 270 28.03 -27.59 -5.28
N ILE A 271 29.09 -27.16 -5.95
CA ILE A 271 29.46 -27.61 -7.29
C ILE A 271 30.94 -27.93 -7.31
N TYR A 272 31.27 -29.19 -7.47
CA TYR A 272 32.63 -29.66 -7.58
C TYR A 272 32.90 -30.28 -8.94
N THR A 273 33.91 -29.80 -9.65
CA THR A 273 34.35 -30.31 -10.94
C THR A 273 35.76 -30.85 -10.79
N PRO A 274 35.93 -32.15 -10.56
CA PRO A 274 37.22 -32.77 -10.41
C PRO A 274 38.05 -32.64 -11.70
N TYR A 275 39.35 -32.43 -11.55
CA TYR A 275 40.27 -32.51 -12.68
C TYR A 275 40.44 -33.98 -13.09
N ILE A 276 39.76 -34.42 -14.14
CA ILE A 276 39.76 -35.79 -14.61
C ILE A 276 40.67 -35.90 -15.85
N ARG A 277 41.65 -36.77 -15.76
CA ARG A 277 42.37 -37.20 -16.98
C ARG A 277 41.58 -38.35 -17.61
N PRO A 278 41.12 -38.19 -18.87
CA PRO A 278 40.39 -39.27 -19.54
C PRO A 278 41.28 -40.49 -19.65
N PHE A 279 40.72 -41.65 -19.32
CA PHE A 279 41.42 -42.91 -19.50
C PHE A 279 41.43 -43.29 -21.00
N GLN A 280 42.63 -43.43 -21.55
CA GLN A 280 42.87 -43.79 -22.96
C GLN A 280 43.50 -45.20 -23.01
N PRO A 281 42.71 -46.26 -23.11
CA PRO A 281 43.23 -47.65 -23.02
C PRO A 281 44.17 -48.02 -24.16
N PHE A 282 44.07 -47.33 -25.28
CA PHE A 282 44.80 -47.65 -26.52
C PHE A 282 45.92 -46.63 -26.85
N GLU A 283 46.29 -45.74 -25.94
CA GLU A 283 47.32 -44.72 -26.15
C GLU A 283 48.67 -45.32 -26.58
N LYS A 284 49.03 -46.49 -26.05
CA LYS A 284 50.34 -47.15 -26.26
C LYS A 284 50.40 -48.04 -27.54
N LEU A 285 49.38 -48.08 -28.37
CA LEU A 285 49.40 -48.82 -29.64
C LEU A 285 50.46 -48.27 -30.63
N GLN A 286 51.48 -49.05 -30.98
CA GLN A 286 52.62 -48.62 -31.79
C GLN A 286 52.32 -48.48 -33.28
N LYS A 287 51.35 -49.18 -33.88
CA LYS A 287 51.03 -49.11 -35.30
C LYS A 287 50.00 -48.04 -35.62
N SER A 288 50.32 -47.15 -36.57
CA SER A 288 49.47 -46.04 -36.99
C SER A 288 48.94 -46.30 -38.42
N ASN A 289 47.88 -47.12 -38.52
CA ASN A 289 47.05 -47.20 -39.73
C ASN A 289 45.82 -46.29 -39.50
N GLY A 290 45.12 -45.88 -40.58
CA GLY A 290 43.97 -44.98 -40.49
C GLY A 290 42.93 -45.36 -39.42
N TYR A 291 42.63 -46.64 -39.27
CA TYR A 291 41.67 -47.15 -38.23
C TYR A 291 42.25 -47.10 -36.81
N THR A 292 43.55 -47.40 -36.66
CA THR A 292 44.20 -47.38 -35.33
C THR A 292 44.33 -45.98 -34.75
N ARG A 293 44.30 -44.96 -35.64
CA ARG A 293 44.28 -43.53 -35.21
C ARG A 293 43.01 -43.19 -34.47
N TYR A 294 41.87 -43.67 -34.94
CA TYR A 294 40.56 -43.45 -34.26
C TYR A 294 40.49 -44.21 -32.95
N ILE A 295 40.99 -45.46 -32.93
CA ILE A 295 41.02 -46.27 -31.69
C ILE A 295 41.91 -45.64 -30.61
N LYS A 296 43.05 -45.04 -31.00
CA LYS A 296 43.92 -44.29 -30.08
C LYS A 296 43.25 -43.08 -29.45
N GLN A 297 42.30 -42.46 -30.14
CA GLN A 297 41.59 -41.30 -29.67
C GLN A 297 40.39 -41.67 -28.75
N LEU A 298 40.04 -42.94 -28.63
CA LEU A 298 39.02 -43.39 -27.72
C LEU A 298 39.45 -43.12 -26.28
N ALA A 299 38.71 -42.19 -25.65
CA ALA A 299 38.88 -41.78 -24.29
C ALA A 299 37.55 -41.82 -23.55
N PHE A 300 37.54 -42.29 -22.35
CA PHE A 300 36.36 -42.24 -21.49
C PHE A 300 36.69 -41.84 -20.08
N ASN A 301 35.76 -41.13 -19.46
CA ASN A 301 35.87 -40.76 -18.06
C ASN A 301 35.14 -41.80 -17.20
N TYR A 302 35.82 -42.39 -16.26
CA TYR A 302 35.25 -43.35 -15.30
C TYR A 302 34.77 -42.67 -13.99
N LEU A 303 35.06 -41.39 -13.82
CA LEU A 303 34.58 -40.57 -12.70
C LEU A 303 33.55 -39.55 -13.22
N PRO A 304 32.61 -39.12 -12.38
CA PRO A 304 31.67 -38.07 -12.76
C PRO A 304 32.42 -36.75 -13.05
N SER A 305 32.10 -36.10 -14.14
CA SER A 305 32.71 -34.82 -14.54
C SER A 305 32.33 -33.66 -13.64
N THR A 306 31.18 -33.74 -12.98
CA THR A 306 30.71 -32.72 -12.03
C THR A 306 29.86 -33.39 -10.96
N ILE A 307 30.04 -32.97 -9.73
CA ILE A 307 29.20 -33.33 -8.58
C ILE A 307 28.49 -32.06 -8.12
N THR A 308 27.18 -32.09 -8.14
CA THR A 308 26.37 -30.93 -7.72
C THR A 308 25.42 -31.36 -6.60
N PHE A 309 25.40 -30.56 -5.55
CA PHE A 309 24.42 -30.66 -4.48
C PHE A 309 23.77 -29.28 -4.30
N GLN A 310 22.45 -29.24 -4.30
CA GLN A 310 21.70 -28.02 -4.07
C GLN A 310 20.57 -28.29 -3.09
N THR A 311 20.45 -27.41 -2.11
CA THR A 311 19.32 -27.42 -1.18
C THR A 311 18.71 -26.05 -1.05
N THR A 312 17.41 -26.00 -0.96
CA THR A 312 16.64 -24.77 -0.76
C THR A 312 15.70 -24.98 0.42
N MET A 313 15.75 -24.06 1.36
CA MET A 313 14.86 -24.00 2.50
C MET A 313 13.94 -22.79 2.32
N LEU A 314 12.64 -23.01 2.44
CA LEU A 314 11.62 -21.99 2.37
C LEU A 314 10.85 -21.97 3.70
N ARG A 315 10.63 -20.79 4.23
CA ARG A 315 9.77 -20.59 5.39
C ARG A 315 8.83 -19.44 5.10
N ASN A 316 7.54 -19.69 5.23
CA ASN A 316 6.51 -18.68 5.11
C ASN A 316 5.88 -18.47 6.49
N TYR A 317 5.65 -17.21 6.84
CA TYR A 317 4.92 -16.81 8.03
C TYR A 317 3.85 -15.81 7.62
N ASN A 318 2.63 -16.04 8.04
CA ASN A 318 1.52 -15.11 7.83
C ASN A 318 0.81 -14.87 9.16
N GLU A 319 0.51 -13.60 9.44
CA GLU A 319 -0.22 -13.17 10.62
C GLU A 319 -1.26 -12.15 10.20
N LEU A 320 -2.50 -12.37 10.61
CA LEU A 320 -3.64 -11.54 10.28
C LEU A 320 -4.38 -11.16 11.56
N GLN A 321 -4.69 -9.87 11.71
CA GLN A 321 -5.60 -9.37 12.72
C GLN A 321 -6.67 -8.53 12.05
N LEU A 322 -7.92 -8.97 12.13
CA LEU A 322 -9.08 -8.24 11.62
C LEU A 322 -9.59 -7.26 12.68
N ARG A 323 -10.32 -6.27 12.22
CA ARG A 323 -11.00 -5.28 13.04
C ARG A 323 -12.48 -5.64 13.14
N ASP A 324 -13.04 -5.51 14.34
CA ASP A 324 -14.48 -5.58 14.54
C ASP A 324 -15.11 -4.22 14.20
N MET A 325 -15.79 -4.16 13.06
CA MET A 325 -16.40 -2.93 12.55
C MET A 325 -17.70 -2.58 13.27
N ASP A 326 -18.32 -3.55 13.94
CA ASP A 326 -19.58 -3.36 14.67
C ASP A 326 -19.37 -2.69 16.05
N HIS A 327 -18.17 -2.82 16.62
CA HIS A 327 -17.84 -2.34 17.97
C HIS A 327 -16.69 -1.33 17.99
N LEU A 328 -16.61 -0.44 17.02
CA LEU A 328 -15.53 0.56 16.91
C LEU A 328 -15.49 1.54 18.08
N ASP A 329 -16.62 1.77 18.76
CA ASP A 329 -16.69 2.69 19.92
C ASP A 329 -16.08 2.08 21.20
N ASP A 330 -15.92 0.77 21.27
CA ASP A 330 -15.29 0.06 22.38
C ASP A 330 -13.87 -0.39 22.00
N ALA A 331 -12.89 0.42 22.34
CA ALA A 331 -11.48 0.21 21.97
C ALA A 331 -10.90 -1.14 22.45
N ALA A 332 -11.50 -1.77 23.46
CA ALA A 332 -11.05 -3.06 23.98
C ALA A 332 -11.58 -4.24 23.19
N SER A 333 -12.73 -4.11 22.52
CA SER A 333 -13.38 -5.17 21.74
C SER A 333 -13.27 -4.98 20.22
N ALA A 334 -12.75 -3.84 19.77
CA ALA A 334 -12.68 -3.46 18.35
C ALA A 334 -11.68 -4.27 17.50
N THR A 335 -11.02 -5.26 18.10
CA THR A 335 -10.04 -6.10 17.37
C THR A 335 -10.24 -7.58 17.69
N THR A 336 -10.18 -8.42 16.66
CA THR A 336 -10.15 -9.88 16.84
C THR A 336 -8.79 -10.32 17.36
N LEU A 337 -8.72 -11.55 17.87
CA LEU A 337 -7.42 -12.15 18.20
C LEU A 337 -6.62 -12.35 16.91
N PRO A 338 -5.29 -12.12 16.94
CA PRO A 338 -4.45 -12.36 15.78
C PRO A 338 -4.39 -13.85 15.46
N VAL A 339 -4.49 -14.17 14.18
CA VAL A 339 -4.32 -15.53 13.65
C VAL A 339 -2.99 -15.61 12.94
N SER A 340 -2.10 -16.52 13.37
CA SER A 340 -0.82 -16.74 12.74
C SER A 340 -0.73 -18.14 12.13
N PHE A 341 -0.09 -18.21 10.97
CA PHE A 341 0.19 -19.45 10.28
C PHE A 341 1.65 -19.43 9.80
N SER A 342 2.37 -20.54 10.00
CA SER A 342 3.73 -20.71 9.49
C SER A 342 3.90 -22.07 8.84
N SER A 343 4.60 -22.11 7.71
CA SER A 343 5.04 -23.32 7.01
C SER A 343 6.54 -23.29 6.78
N LEU A 344 7.15 -24.48 6.82
CA LEU A 344 8.56 -24.68 6.52
C LEU A 344 8.68 -25.54 5.28
#